data_de497ae89c670c0cb480591d45f7938f
#
_entry.id   de497ae89c670c0cb480591d45f7938f
#
_cell.length_a   1.000
_cell.length_b   1.000
_cell.length_c   1.000
_cell.angle_alpha   90.00
_cell.angle_beta   90.00
_cell.angle_gamma   90.00
#
_symmetry.space_group_name_H-M   'P 1'
#
loop_
_entity.id
_entity.type
_entity.pdbx_description
1 polymer ?
#
loop_
_entity_poly.entity_id
_entity_poly.type
_entity_poly.pdbx_seq_one_letter_code
_entity_poly.pdbx_strand_id
1 'polypeptide(L)'
;KKISPYMVFSTIVIILLAIAFAFPLYWILTGSFKTQISINSTTPEWWPSEWVATNYDKLFSRQKSPLWEFAVPFSSHFSADGKDIIWWAGPQVPAAVRWLINTVFMAVASMILTCITSAMAGYALAKKRFVGRSILFTLIVCAMALPKQVILIPLLREMSSLQLYNTIWAVIFPIVGWPFGVFLMKQFSEGIPTEMLEAA
;
A
#
# COMPACT_ATOMS: atom_id res chain seq x y z
N LYS A 1 -15.83 44.29 -5.63
CA LYS A 1 -16.56 43.11 -6.13
C LYS A 1 -17.66 42.77 -5.13
N LYS A 2 -18.92 42.77 -5.56
CA LYS A 2 -20.05 42.35 -4.72
C LYS A 2 -19.91 40.83 -4.46
N ILE A 3 -19.78 40.43 -3.22
CA ILE A 3 -19.75 39.01 -2.83
C ILE A 3 -21.16 38.45 -3.05
N SER A 4 -21.28 37.45 -3.89
CA SER A 4 -22.56 36.77 -4.15
C SER A 4 -22.98 35.95 -2.92
N PRO A 5 -24.28 35.94 -2.53
CA PRO A 5 -24.76 35.06 -1.44
C PRO A 5 -24.41 33.58 -1.66
N TYR A 6 -24.37 33.12 -2.90
CA TYR A 6 -23.94 31.78 -3.28
C TYR A 6 -22.46 31.53 -2.89
N MET A 7 -21.57 32.51 -3.12
CA MET A 7 -20.17 32.40 -2.70
C MET A 7 -20.02 32.26 -1.18
N VAL A 8 -20.80 33.04 -0.42
CA VAL A 8 -20.77 32.95 1.05
C VAL A 8 -21.24 31.57 1.50
N PHE A 9 -22.38 31.10 0.98
CA PHE A 9 -22.92 29.80 1.34
C PHE A 9 -21.94 28.65 0.96
N SER A 10 -21.43 28.62 -0.26
CA SER A 10 -20.47 27.58 -0.68
C SER A 10 -19.18 27.61 0.15
N THR A 11 -18.69 28.79 0.50
CA THR A 11 -17.49 28.92 1.36
C THR A 11 -17.76 28.35 2.76
N ILE A 12 -18.91 28.64 3.35
CA ILE A 12 -19.28 28.08 4.67
C ILE A 12 -19.36 26.55 4.60
N VAL A 13 -20.01 26.00 3.58
CA VAL A 13 -20.11 24.55 3.40
C VAL A 13 -18.72 23.91 3.24
N ILE A 14 -17.84 24.50 2.43
CA ILE A 14 -16.48 24.01 2.25
C ILE A 14 -15.68 24.04 3.55
N ILE A 15 -15.80 25.12 4.34
CA ILE A 15 -15.11 25.22 5.64
C ILE A 15 -15.62 24.16 6.61
N LEU A 16 -16.93 23.95 6.70
CA LEU A 16 -17.50 22.90 7.57
C LEU A 16 -17.03 21.50 7.16
N LEU A 17 -17.02 21.22 5.86
CA LEU A 17 -16.49 19.96 5.35
C LEU A 17 -14.98 19.80 5.63
N ALA A 18 -14.19 20.86 5.43
CA ALA A 18 -12.78 20.85 5.73
C ALA A 18 -12.49 20.55 7.21
N ILE A 19 -13.25 21.14 8.14
CA ILE A 19 -13.15 20.86 9.57
C ILE A 19 -13.52 19.40 9.85
N ALA A 20 -14.60 18.89 9.26
CA ALA A 20 -15.01 17.50 9.43
C ALA A 20 -13.96 16.52 8.91
N PHE A 21 -13.35 16.79 7.76
CA PHE A 21 -12.26 15.96 7.20
C PHE A 21 -10.93 16.12 7.94
N ALA A 22 -10.68 17.26 8.59
CA ALA A 22 -9.49 17.47 9.42
C ALA A 22 -9.60 16.77 10.79
N PHE A 23 -10.83 16.44 11.24
CA PHE A 23 -11.08 15.84 12.55
C PHE A 23 -10.29 14.55 12.83
N PRO A 24 -10.23 13.56 11.91
CA PRO A 24 -9.42 12.37 12.14
C PRO A 24 -7.94 12.66 12.35
N LEU A 25 -7.38 13.62 11.61
CA LEU A 25 -5.99 14.07 11.77
C LEU A 25 -5.75 14.72 13.13
N TYR A 26 -6.66 15.59 13.53
CA TYR A 26 -6.66 16.18 14.87
C TYR A 26 -6.67 15.11 15.96
N TRP A 27 -7.56 14.10 15.83
CA TRP A 27 -7.67 13.01 16.79
C TRP A 27 -6.42 12.17 16.90
N ILE A 28 -5.79 11.83 15.76
CA ILE A 28 -4.53 11.09 15.74
C ILE A 28 -3.40 11.89 16.37
N LEU A 29 -3.27 13.18 16.02
CA LEU A 29 -2.24 14.05 16.56
C LEU A 29 -2.38 14.22 18.07
N THR A 30 -3.56 14.58 18.56
CA THR A 30 -3.77 14.75 20.01
C THR A 30 -3.67 13.42 20.76
N GLY A 31 -4.18 12.33 20.17
CA GLY A 31 -4.10 10.99 20.72
C GLY A 31 -2.67 10.47 20.88
N SER A 32 -1.75 10.86 19.99
CA SER A 32 -0.34 10.43 20.07
C SER A 32 0.37 10.96 21.33
N PHE A 33 -0.13 12.04 21.93
CA PHE A 33 0.41 12.63 23.15
C PHE A 33 -0.41 12.29 24.41
N LYS A 34 -1.45 11.46 24.30
CA LYS A 34 -2.27 11.02 25.45
C LYS A 34 -1.67 9.81 26.14
N THR A 35 -2.01 9.67 27.42
CA THR A 35 -1.69 8.44 28.17
C THR A 35 -2.55 7.28 27.68
N GLN A 36 -2.09 6.04 27.90
CA GLN A 36 -2.85 4.83 27.56
C GLN A 36 -4.21 4.78 28.29
N ILE A 37 -4.28 5.31 29.49
CA ILE A 37 -5.52 5.37 30.29
C ILE A 37 -6.52 6.31 29.63
N SER A 38 -6.07 7.51 29.23
CA SER A 38 -6.91 8.51 28.56
C SER A 38 -7.45 8.01 27.21
N ILE A 39 -6.62 7.30 26.42
CA ILE A 39 -7.04 6.73 25.12
C ILE A 39 -8.14 5.67 25.30
N ASN A 40 -8.04 4.84 26.34
CA ASN A 40 -8.96 3.75 26.62
C ASN A 40 -10.16 4.15 27.49
N SER A 41 -10.29 5.43 27.85
CA SER A 41 -11.41 5.91 28.65
C SER A 41 -12.72 5.86 27.85
N THR A 42 -13.81 5.54 28.53
CA THR A 42 -15.16 5.52 27.92
C THR A 42 -15.66 6.92 27.55
N THR A 43 -15.14 7.96 28.21
CA THR A 43 -15.43 9.35 27.89
C THR A 43 -14.33 9.90 27.00
N PRO A 44 -14.62 10.34 25.75
CA PRO A 44 -13.61 10.89 24.87
C PRO A 44 -12.99 12.16 25.46
N GLU A 45 -11.70 12.11 25.66
CA GLU A 45 -10.93 13.31 26.04
C GLU A 45 -10.52 14.04 24.76
N TRP A 46 -11.12 15.20 24.50
CA TRP A 46 -10.90 15.97 23.27
C TRP A 46 -9.50 16.60 23.21
N TRP A 47 -8.95 17.01 24.32
CA TRP A 47 -7.64 17.62 24.45
C TRP A 47 -6.85 16.92 25.55
N PRO A 48 -5.55 16.60 25.34
CA PRO A 48 -4.76 15.94 26.37
C PRO A 48 -4.74 16.76 27.67
N SER A 49 -5.16 16.15 28.79
CA SER A 49 -5.00 16.74 30.11
C SER A 49 -3.52 16.80 30.50
N GLU A 50 -2.78 15.77 30.10
CA GLU A 50 -1.32 15.68 30.23
C GLU A 50 -0.70 15.36 28.86
N TRP A 51 0.32 16.13 28.46
CA TRP A 51 1.06 15.90 27.24
C TRP A 51 2.23 14.96 27.52
N VAL A 52 2.14 13.72 27.03
CA VAL A 52 3.15 12.68 27.25
C VAL A 52 3.85 12.30 25.94
N ALA A 53 5.17 12.41 25.93
CA ALA A 53 6.00 11.98 24.80
C ALA A 53 6.45 10.50 24.92
N THR A 54 6.03 9.79 25.98
CA THR A 54 6.45 8.40 26.24
C THR A 54 6.05 7.41 25.14
N ASN A 55 4.98 7.70 24.37
CA ASN A 55 4.59 6.90 23.23
C ASN A 55 5.65 6.93 22.13
N TYR A 56 6.23 8.11 21.89
CA TYR A 56 7.33 8.27 20.93
C TYR A 56 8.63 7.65 21.44
N ASP A 57 8.91 7.77 22.74
CA ASP A 57 10.06 7.10 23.34
C ASP A 57 9.97 5.57 23.20
N LYS A 58 8.80 4.98 23.48
CA LYS A 58 8.56 3.55 23.23
C LYS A 58 8.78 3.17 21.76
N LEU A 59 8.31 3.99 20.82
CA LEU A 59 8.38 3.72 19.39
C LEU A 59 9.82 3.77 18.86
N PHE A 60 10.63 4.72 19.36
CA PHE A 60 11.97 4.97 18.81
C PHE A 60 13.10 4.37 19.65
N SER A 61 12.91 4.16 20.96
CA SER A 61 14.00 3.75 21.84
C SER A 61 13.87 2.32 22.34
N ARG A 62 12.66 1.86 22.65
CA ARG A 62 12.46 0.58 23.36
C ARG A 62 12.36 -0.63 22.44
N GLN A 63 11.76 -0.49 21.29
CA GLN A 63 11.56 -1.59 20.37
C GLN A 63 12.56 -1.52 19.23
N LYS A 64 13.59 -2.37 19.28
CA LYS A 64 14.60 -2.48 18.23
C LYS A 64 14.37 -3.73 17.40
N SER A 65 14.67 -3.65 16.12
CA SER A 65 14.65 -4.79 15.20
C SER A 65 15.75 -4.60 14.14
N PRO A 66 16.25 -5.68 13.54
CA PRO A 66 17.24 -5.56 12.47
C PRO A 66 16.63 -4.82 11.28
N LEU A 67 17.40 -3.95 10.64
CA LEU A 67 16.95 -3.17 9.50
C LEU A 67 16.55 -4.07 8.32
N TRP A 68 17.33 -5.12 8.08
CA TRP A 68 17.01 -6.21 7.15
C TRP A 68 17.40 -7.53 7.79
N GLU A 69 16.77 -8.58 7.33
CA GLU A 69 16.94 -9.92 7.86
C GLU A 69 16.78 -10.92 6.71
N PHE A 70 17.81 -11.71 6.51
CA PHE A 70 17.80 -12.80 5.53
C PHE A 70 17.70 -14.12 6.28
N ALA A 71 16.50 -14.70 6.24
CA ALA A 71 16.25 -16.02 6.78
C ALA A 71 16.47 -17.08 5.70
N VAL A 72 16.93 -18.27 6.11
CA VAL A 72 16.98 -19.42 5.22
C VAL A 72 15.53 -19.89 4.98
N PRO A 73 15.04 -19.89 3.73
CA PRO A 73 13.68 -20.34 3.44
C PRO A 73 13.45 -21.75 4.00
N PHE A 74 12.27 -21.97 4.58
CA PHE A 74 11.85 -23.28 5.15
C PHE A 74 12.67 -23.81 6.34
N SER A 75 13.61 -23.04 6.86
CA SER A 75 14.45 -23.49 7.97
C SER A 75 13.69 -23.65 9.28
N SER A 76 12.53 -23.00 9.43
CA SER A 76 11.63 -23.20 10.56
C SER A 76 11.14 -24.65 10.74
N HIS A 77 11.06 -25.43 9.67
CA HIS A 77 10.72 -26.86 9.72
C HIS A 77 11.82 -27.72 10.37
N PHE A 78 13.07 -27.24 10.37
CA PHE A 78 14.23 -27.93 10.92
C PHE A 78 14.72 -27.32 12.22
N SER A 79 14.17 -26.18 12.63
CA SER A 79 14.53 -25.51 13.88
C SER A 79 13.72 -26.03 15.05
N ALA A 80 14.36 -26.31 16.17
CA ALA A 80 13.70 -26.74 17.40
C ALA A 80 12.69 -25.71 17.94
N ASP A 81 12.90 -24.42 17.64
CA ASP A 81 12.05 -23.31 18.08
C ASP A 81 10.96 -22.93 17.06
N GLY A 82 10.85 -23.64 15.93
CA GLY A 82 9.91 -23.33 14.87
C GLY A 82 10.13 -21.96 14.22
N LYS A 83 11.31 -21.35 14.41
CA LYS A 83 11.69 -20.07 13.79
C LYS A 83 12.67 -20.30 12.66
N ASP A 84 12.59 -19.43 11.64
CA ASP A 84 13.56 -19.46 10.55
C ASP A 84 14.97 -19.15 11.05
N ILE A 85 15.96 -19.88 10.51
CA ILE A 85 17.37 -19.63 10.78
C ILE A 85 17.78 -18.34 10.06
N ILE A 86 18.13 -17.34 10.84
CA ILE A 86 18.60 -16.05 10.31
C ILE A 86 20.06 -16.24 9.90
N TRP A 87 20.32 -16.11 8.59
CA TRP A 87 21.66 -16.19 8.05
C TRP A 87 22.43 -14.90 8.22
N TRP A 88 21.76 -13.77 7.99
CA TRP A 88 22.37 -12.47 8.12
C TRP A 88 21.33 -11.42 8.53
N ALA A 89 21.66 -10.66 9.57
CA ALA A 89 20.83 -9.57 10.05
C ALA A 89 21.60 -8.26 9.99
N GLY A 90 20.93 -7.20 9.58
CA GLY A 90 21.47 -5.86 9.54
C GLY A 90 21.58 -5.20 10.92
N PRO A 91 21.98 -3.91 10.95
CA PRO A 91 22.08 -3.16 12.19
C PRO A 91 20.72 -3.08 12.89
N GLN A 92 20.75 -3.08 14.22
CA GLN A 92 19.55 -2.88 15.05
C GLN A 92 19.09 -1.43 14.98
N VAL A 93 17.90 -1.23 14.49
CA VAL A 93 17.27 0.10 14.38
C VAL A 93 15.95 0.14 15.16
N PRO A 94 15.44 1.33 15.50
CA PRO A 94 14.09 1.44 16.04
C PRO A 94 13.06 0.77 15.12
N ALA A 95 12.11 0.05 15.71
CA ALA A 95 11.09 -0.67 14.92
C ALA A 95 10.30 0.25 13.98
N ALA A 96 10.02 1.48 14.41
CA ALA A 96 9.38 2.50 13.59
C ALA A 96 10.14 2.80 12.30
N VAL A 97 11.47 2.89 12.36
CA VAL A 97 12.34 3.12 11.21
C VAL A 97 12.26 1.93 10.25
N ARG A 98 12.33 0.71 10.75
CA ARG A 98 12.17 -0.51 9.94
C ARG A 98 10.80 -0.55 9.25
N TRP A 99 9.72 -0.24 9.98
CA TRP A 99 8.37 -0.22 9.40
C TRP A 99 8.24 0.82 8.29
N LEU A 100 8.80 2.02 8.50
CA LEU A 100 8.81 3.06 7.48
C LEU A 100 9.57 2.61 6.22
N ILE A 101 10.76 2.06 6.39
CA ILE A 101 11.60 1.57 5.29
C ILE A 101 10.88 0.44 4.54
N ASN A 102 10.30 -0.53 5.26
CA ASN A 102 9.53 -1.60 4.64
C ASN A 102 8.35 -1.06 3.84
N THR A 103 7.62 -0.07 4.36
CA THR A 103 6.50 0.56 3.67
C THR A 103 6.95 1.27 2.40
N VAL A 104 8.03 2.06 2.48
CA VAL A 104 8.60 2.75 1.31
C VAL A 104 9.12 1.74 0.28
N PHE A 105 9.83 0.71 0.72
CA PHE A 105 10.31 -0.34 -0.17
C PHE A 105 9.17 -1.07 -0.88
N MET A 106 8.14 -1.52 -0.13
CA MET A 106 6.97 -2.17 -0.72
C MET A 106 6.24 -1.26 -1.72
N ALA A 107 6.07 0.01 -1.39
CA ALA A 107 5.41 0.96 -2.28
C ALA A 107 6.21 1.19 -3.57
N VAL A 108 7.51 1.46 -3.47
CA VAL A 108 8.38 1.72 -4.61
C VAL A 108 8.54 0.47 -5.47
N ALA A 109 8.80 -0.69 -4.88
CA ALA A 109 8.95 -1.94 -5.60
C ALA A 109 7.64 -2.34 -6.33
N SER A 110 6.50 -2.25 -5.65
CA SER A 110 5.19 -2.51 -6.28
C SER A 110 4.91 -1.54 -7.42
N MET A 111 5.21 -0.26 -7.25
CA MET A 111 5.02 0.76 -8.27
C MET A 111 5.86 0.44 -9.52
N ILE A 112 7.17 0.21 -9.35
CA ILE A 112 8.08 -0.07 -10.47
C ILE A 112 7.65 -1.35 -11.21
N LEU A 113 7.42 -2.44 -10.49
CA LEU A 113 7.03 -3.71 -11.09
C LEU A 113 5.67 -3.61 -11.79
N THR A 114 4.68 -2.94 -11.17
CA THR A 114 3.36 -2.73 -11.78
C THR A 114 3.48 -1.87 -13.04
N CYS A 115 4.27 -0.80 -13.05
CA CYS A 115 4.48 0.03 -14.22
C CYS A 115 5.11 -0.77 -15.36
N ILE A 116 6.16 -1.55 -15.08
CA ILE A 116 6.85 -2.36 -16.12
C ILE A 116 5.90 -3.42 -16.68
N THR A 117 5.27 -4.21 -15.84
CA THR A 117 4.38 -5.31 -16.29
C THR A 117 3.15 -4.77 -17.01
N SER A 118 2.56 -3.68 -16.51
CA SER A 118 1.40 -3.03 -17.14
C SER A 118 1.77 -2.39 -18.48
N ALA A 119 2.94 -1.76 -18.59
CA ALA A 119 3.41 -1.18 -19.84
C ALA A 119 3.65 -2.27 -20.91
N MET A 120 4.32 -3.37 -20.54
CA MET A 120 4.56 -4.49 -21.45
C MET A 120 3.25 -5.13 -21.90
N ALA A 121 2.35 -5.45 -20.98
CA ALA A 121 1.06 -6.07 -21.29
C ALA A 121 0.15 -5.12 -22.09
N GLY A 122 0.05 -3.86 -21.68
CA GLY A 122 -0.74 -2.83 -22.35
C GLY A 122 -0.25 -2.57 -23.78
N TYR A 123 1.07 -2.46 -23.97
CA TYR A 123 1.66 -2.32 -25.31
C TYR A 123 1.38 -3.53 -26.20
N ALA A 124 1.57 -4.75 -25.69
CA ALA A 124 1.27 -5.97 -26.45
C ALA A 124 -0.21 -6.02 -26.85
N LEU A 125 -1.12 -5.69 -25.94
CA LEU A 125 -2.56 -5.63 -26.20
C LEU A 125 -2.95 -4.47 -27.13
N ALA A 126 -2.20 -3.38 -27.22
CA ALA A 126 -2.49 -2.26 -28.09
C ALA A 126 -1.93 -2.43 -29.51
N LYS A 127 -0.67 -2.86 -29.62
CA LYS A 127 0.10 -2.79 -30.87
C LYS A 127 0.33 -4.15 -31.55
N LYS A 128 0.32 -5.25 -30.79
CA LYS A 128 0.56 -6.58 -31.36
C LYS A 128 -0.76 -7.24 -31.76
N ARG A 129 -0.72 -7.98 -32.90
CA ARG A 129 -1.86 -8.78 -33.38
C ARG A 129 -1.59 -10.24 -33.05
N PHE A 130 -2.43 -10.84 -32.22
CA PHE A 130 -2.38 -12.25 -31.87
C PHE A 130 -3.77 -12.81 -31.61
N VAL A 131 -3.91 -14.13 -31.78
CA VAL A 131 -5.18 -14.84 -31.57
C VAL A 131 -5.56 -14.75 -30.08
N GLY A 132 -6.83 -14.41 -29.80
CA GLY A 132 -7.32 -14.32 -28.42
C GLY A 132 -7.08 -12.95 -27.73
N ARG A 133 -6.47 -11.96 -28.42
CA ARG A 133 -6.23 -10.62 -27.87
C ARG A 133 -7.47 -9.98 -27.23
N SER A 134 -8.61 -10.01 -27.95
CA SER A 134 -9.86 -9.43 -27.50
C SER A 134 -10.41 -10.16 -26.28
N ILE A 135 -10.34 -11.50 -26.27
CA ILE A 135 -10.80 -12.31 -25.15
C ILE A 135 -9.95 -12.02 -23.91
N LEU A 136 -8.62 -12.00 -24.06
CA LEU A 136 -7.70 -11.71 -22.96
C LEU A 136 -7.96 -10.32 -22.36
N PHE A 137 -8.15 -9.30 -23.22
CA PHE A 137 -8.47 -7.95 -22.74
C PHE A 137 -9.82 -7.90 -22.02
N THR A 138 -10.83 -8.58 -22.53
CA THR A 138 -12.15 -8.67 -21.87
C THR A 138 -12.03 -9.33 -20.50
N LEU A 139 -11.26 -10.41 -20.36
CA LEU A 139 -11.02 -11.05 -19.08
C LEU A 139 -10.33 -10.13 -18.07
N ILE A 140 -9.34 -9.36 -18.52
CA ILE A 140 -8.67 -8.35 -17.69
C ILE A 140 -9.66 -7.29 -17.20
N VAL A 141 -10.52 -6.78 -18.09
CA VAL A 141 -11.55 -5.79 -17.72
C VAL A 141 -12.58 -6.40 -16.76
N CYS A 142 -13.03 -7.62 -16.99
CA CYS A 142 -13.93 -8.34 -16.08
C CYS A 142 -13.30 -8.55 -14.69
N ALA A 143 -11.99 -8.82 -14.62
CA ALA A 143 -11.29 -8.97 -13.36
C ALA A 143 -11.29 -7.67 -12.51
N MET A 144 -11.41 -6.48 -13.13
CA MET A 144 -11.55 -5.22 -12.40
C MET A 144 -12.87 -5.12 -11.62
N ALA A 145 -13.90 -5.83 -12.05
CA ALA A 145 -15.21 -5.84 -11.38
C ALA A 145 -15.23 -6.72 -10.12
N LEU A 146 -14.21 -7.55 -9.90
CA LEU A 146 -14.14 -8.43 -8.74
C LEU A 146 -13.82 -7.62 -7.47
N PRO A 147 -14.66 -7.71 -6.42
CA PRO A 147 -14.37 -7.06 -5.14
C PRO A 147 -13.09 -7.64 -4.52
N LYS A 148 -12.19 -6.78 -4.05
CA LYS A 148 -10.93 -7.21 -3.41
C LYS A 148 -11.16 -8.15 -2.21
N GLN A 149 -12.25 -7.94 -1.49
CA GLN A 149 -12.62 -8.74 -0.31
C GLN A 149 -12.86 -10.22 -0.65
N VAL A 150 -13.43 -10.50 -1.82
CA VAL A 150 -13.69 -11.87 -2.28
C VAL A 150 -12.39 -12.61 -2.59
N ILE A 151 -11.39 -11.91 -3.10
CA ILE A 151 -10.10 -12.48 -3.51
C ILE A 151 -9.17 -12.70 -2.30
N LEU A 152 -9.43 -12.08 -1.16
CA LEU A 152 -8.51 -12.06 -0.02
C LEU A 152 -8.19 -13.47 0.51
N ILE A 153 -9.20 -14.32 0.72
CA ILE A 153 -9.00 -15.69 1.26
C ILE A 153 -8.26 -16.59 0.25
N PRO A 154 -8.65 -16.66 -1.04
CA PRO A 154 -7.86 -17.37 -2.05
C PRO A 154 -6.42 -16.90 -2.13
N LEU A 155 -6.22 -15.57 -2.08
CA LEU A 155 -4.89 -14.96 -2.14
C LEU A 155 -4.00 -15.37 -0.95
N LEU A 156 -4.55 -15.38 0.26
CA LEU A 156 -3.82 -15.83 1.45
C LEU A 156 -3.39 -17.31 1.32
N ARG A 157 -4.26 -18.15 0.78
CA ARG A 157 -3.93 -19.57 0.52
C ARG A 157 -2.83 -19.70 -0.52
N GLU A 158 -2.90 -18.92 -1.60
CA GLU A 158 -1.88 -18.89 -2.65
C GLU A 158 -0.53 -18.44 -2.10
N MET A 159 -0.49 -17.34 -1.36
CA MET A 159 0.75 -16.86 -0.73
C MET A 159 1.32 -17.87 0.27
N SER A 160 0.46 -18.59 0.97
CA SER A 160 0.88 -19.66 1.89
C SER A 160 1.44 -20.87 1.13
N SER A 161 0.80 -21.29 0.03
CA SER A 161 1.27 -22.41 -0.80
C SER A 161 2.62 -22.11 -1.46
N LEU A 162 2.85 -20.85 -1.84
CA LEU A 162 4.12 -20.36 -2.38
C LEU A 162 5.17 -20.09 -1.29
N GLN A 163 4.86 -20.36 -0.02
CA GLN A 163 5.72 -20.09 1.13
C GLN A 163 6.14 -18.61 1.27
N LEU A 164 5.31 -17.70 0.80
CA LEU A 164 5.52 -16.26 0.87
C LEU A 164 4.76 -15.59 2.01
N TYR A 165 3.95 -16.36 2.75
CA TYR A 165 3.20 -15.84 3.89
C TYR A 165 4.12 -15.15 4.89
N ASN A 166 3.68 -14.00 5.42
CA ASN A 166 4.44 -13.13 6.32
C ASN A 166 5.75 -12.54 5.75
N THR A 167 5.87 -12.45 4.42
CA THR A 167 6.99 -11.79 3.75
C THR A 167 6.54 -10.51 3.06
N ILE A 168 7.48 -9.61 2.75
CA ILE A 168 7.24 -8.40 1.96
C ILE A 168 6.71 -8.76 0.57
N TRP A 169 7.14 -9.88 0.00
CA TRP A 169 6.73 -10.35 -1.31
C TRP A 169 5.27 -10.76 -1.37
N ALA A 170 4.69 -11.25 -0.26
CA ALA A 170 3.26 -11.54 -0.17
C ALA A 170 2.37 -10.30 -0.35
N VAL A 171 2.93 -9.10 -0.13
CA VAL A 171 2.23 -7.83 -0.39
C VAL A 171 2.50 -7.32 -1.80
N ILE A 172 3.75 -7.44 -2.28
CA ILE A 172 4.18 -6.90 -3.58
C ILE A 172 3.54 -7.67 -4.75
N PHE A 173 3.67 -9.00 -4.79
CA PHE A 173 3.25 -9.80 -5.95
C PHE A 173 1.77 -9.68 -6.31
N PRO A 174 0.82 -9.68 -5.39
CA PRO A 174 -0.59 -9.51 -5.72
C PRO A 174 -0.93 -8.16 -6.36
N ILE A 175 -0.11 -7.14 -6.09
CA ILE A 175 -0.33 -5.78 -6.62
C ILE A 175 0.23 -5.66 -8.03
N VAL A 176 1.32 -6.36 -8.36
CA VAL A 176 2.03 -6.25 -9.65
C VAL A 176 1.14 -6.58 -10.84
N GLY A 177 0.25 -7.55 -10.72
CA GLY A 177 -0.69 -7.96 -11.79
C GLY A 177 -1.99 -7.18 -11.84
N TRP A 178 -2.07 -5.97 -11.28
CA TRP A 178 -3.33 -5.25 -11.15
C TRP A 178 -3.97 -4.90 -12.51
N PRO A 179 -5.19 -5.38 -12.81
CA PRO A 179 -5.82 -5.24 -14.13
C PRO A 179 -5.97 -3.80 -14.62
N PHE A 180 -6.22 -2.84 -13.72
CA PHE A 180 -6.37 -1.43 -14.05
C PHE A 180 -5.11 -0.83 -14.68
N GLY A 181 -3.92 -1.22 -14.23
CA GLY A 181 -2.66 -0.77 -14.81
C GLY A 181 -2.53 -1.18 -16.28
N VAL A 182 -2.86 -2.44 -16.58
CA VAL A 182 -2.84 -2.98 -17.93
C VAL A 182 -3.88 -2.28 -18.82
N PHE A 183 -5.09 -2.09 -18.31
CA PHE A 183 -6.14 -1.36 -19.01
C PHE A 183 -5.69 0.08 -19.38
N LEU A 184 -5.16 0.81 -18.41
CA LEU A 184 -4.71 2.19 -18.57
C LEU A 184 -3.58 2.27 -19.60
N MET A 185 -2.55 1.42 -19.49
CA MET A 185 -1.43 1.40 -20.41
C MET A 185 -1.83 0.99 -21.82
N LYS A 186 -2.81 0.10 -21.99
CA LYS A 186 -3.37 -0.23 -23.30
C LYS A 186 -4.03 1.00 -23.93
N GLN A 187 -4.85 1.74 -23.18
CA GLN A 187 -5.53 2.96 -23.71
C GLN A 187 -4.50 4.01 -24.14
N PHE A 188 -3.48 4.25 -23.33
CA PHE A 188 -2.40 5.17 -23.70
C PHE A 188 -1.64 4.71 -24.94
N SER A 189 -1.29 3.41 -24.99
CA SER A 189 -0.54 2.86 -26.12
C SER A 189 -1.32 2.90 -27.44
N GLU A 190 -2.65 2.81 -27.42
CA GLU A 190 -3.48 2.95 -28.62
C GLU A 190 -3.36 4.34 -29.26
N GLY A 191 -3.19 5.39 -28.43
CA GLY A 191 -3.02 6.76 -28.89
C GLY A 191 -1.66 7.07 -29.53
N ILE A 192 -0.65 6.21 -29.40
CA ILE A 192 0.67 6.41 -30.00
C ILE A 192 0.57 6.10 -31.51
N PRO A 193 0.93 7.03 -32.44
CA PRO A 193 0.96 6.77 -33.86
C PRO A 193 1.90 5.61 -34.22
N THR A 194 1.47 4.77 -35.17
CA THR A 194 2.28 3.61 -35.63
C THR A 194 3.55 4.04 -36.35
N GLU A 195 3.52 5.20 -37.01
CA GLU A 195 4.65 5.81 -37.69
C GLU A 195 5.86 6.04 -36.75
N MET A 196 5.59 6.37 -35.50
CA MET A 196 6.64 6.53 -34.48
C MET A 196 7.29 5.20 -34.10
N LEU A 197 6.56 4.09 -34.23
CA LEU A 197 7.08 2.75 -33.94
C LEU A 197 7.86 2.15 -35.12
N GLU A 198 7.56 2.62 -36.35
CA GLU A 198 8.26 2.21 -37.57
C GLU A 198 9.57 2.99 -37.75
N ALA A 199 9.69 4.16 -37.11
CA ALA A 199 10.88 5.00 -37.15
C ALA A 199 11.93 4.66 -36.06
N ALA A 200 11.61 3.77 -35.10
CA ALA A 200 12.47 3.37 -33.99
C ALA A 200 13.09 2.00 -34.20
#